data_6c763db35b5e12274da960b6405af835
#
_entry.id   6c763db35b5e12274da960b6405af835
#
_cell.length_a   1.000
_cell.length_b   1.000
_cell.length_c   1.000
_cell.angle_alpha   90.00
_cell.angle_beta   90.00
_cell.angle_gamma   90.00
#
_symmetry.space_group_name_H-M   'P 1'
#
loop_
_entity.id
_entity.type
_entity.pdbx_description
1 polymer ?
#
loop_
_entity_poly.entity_id
_entity_poly.type
_entity_poly.pdbx_seq_one_letter_code
_entity_poly.pdbx_strand_id
1 'polypeptide(L)'
;MLRGLTAAAMIVLATSAASADDIAEKAAVCAACHGDNGVPTDKSIPVLWGQNEGYIYIELRDMKKGARKNEQMQAVVENLSRDDMLALAAYFAAKPWPNLPQPRAPQPEQAHFDSMANSAGCVGCHQAGYKGAGTQPRLAGQAGAYLEKTMLDFRSGLRANNSWMTDLLKTYSPEDIAQMARVLAGM
;
A
#
# COMPACT_ATOMS: atom_id res chain seq x y z
N MET A 1 -39.59 -57.99 -9.50
CA MET A 1 -38.41 -57.44 -8.87
C MET A 1 -38.03 -56.16 -9.63
N LEU A 2 -38.52 -54.98 -9.15
CA LEU A 2 -38.15 -53.68 -9.72
C LEU A 2 -36.94 -53.12 -8.96
N ARG A 3 -35.85 -52.89 -9.69
CA ARG A 3 -34.66 -52.19 -9.18
C ARG A 3 -34.81 -50.68 -9.47
N GLY A 4 -35.06 -49.89 -8.42
CA GLY A 4 -35.04 -48.45 -8.50
C GLY A 4 -33.64 -47.91 -8.66
N LEU A 5 -33.36 -47.17 -9.75
CA LEU A 5 -32.16 -46.38 -9.93
C LEU A 5 -32.39 -45.02 -9.25
N THR A 6 -31.67 -44.76 -8.15
CA THR A 6 -31.57 -43.42 -7.57
C THR A 6 -30.50 -42.63 -8.30
N ALA A 7 -30.92 -41.66 -9.09
CA ALA A 7 -29.98 -40.69 -9.68
C ALA A 7 -29.55 -39.67 -8.63
N ALA A 8 -28.27 -39.68 -8.25
CA ALA A 8 -27.67 -38.65 -7.41
C ALA A 8 -27.36 -37.42 -8.27
N ALA A 9 -28.06 -36.31 -8.04
CA ALA A 9 -27.77 -35.03 -8.66
C ALA A 9 -26.52 -34.41 -7.99
N MET A 10 -25.42 -34.34 -8.70
CA MET A 10 -24.24 -33.56 -8.28
C MET A 10 -24.54 -32.06 -8.51
N ILE A 11 -24.67 -31.33 -7.41
CA ILE A 11 -24.71 -29.86 -7.45
C ILE A 11 -23.25 -29.39 -7.60
N VAL A 12 -22.89 -28.93 -8.81
CA VAL A 12 -21.63 -28.24 -9.05
C VAL A 12 -21.79 -26.81 -8.57
N LEU A 13 -21.22 -26.48 -7.42
CA LEU A 13 -21.06 -25.09 -7.00
C LEU A 13 -20.03 -24.42 -7.91
N ALA A 14 -20.49 -23.62 -8.86
CA ALA A 14 -19.65 -22.74 -9.65
C ALA A 14 -19.17 -21.60 -8.73
N THR A 15 -17.95 -21.67 -8.24
CA THR A 15 -17.27 -20.51 -7.65
C THR A 15 -16.91 -19.56 -8.79
N SER A 16 -17.65 -18.47 -8.94
CA SER A 16 -17.30 -17.41 -9.89
C SER A 16 -16.03 -16.73 -9.40
N ALA A 17 -14.88 -17.10 -9.97
CA ALA A 17 -13.70 -16.27 -9.89
C ALA A 17 -14.03 -14.95 -10.64
N ALA A 18 -13.76 -13.80 -10.00
CA ALA A 18 -13.91 -12.50 -10.65
C ALA A 18 -13.12 -12.51 -11.97
N SER A 19 -13.76 -12.10 -13.06
CA SER A 19 -13.07 -12.06 -14.36
C SER A 19 -12.02 -10.96 -14.35
N ALA A 20 -10.98 -11.07 -15.18
CA ALA A 20 -9.95 -10.05 -15.29
C ALA A 20 -10.54 -8.67 -15.68
N ASP A 21 -11.61 -8.67 -16.46
CA ASP A 21 -12.35 -7.46 -16.87
C ASP A 21 -13.06 -6.79 -15.68
N ASP A 22 -13.65 -7.56 -14.76
CA ASP A 22 -14.29 -7.05 -13.55
C ASP A 22 -13.27 -6.36 -12.62
N ILE A 23 -12.08 -6.93 -12.49
CA ILE A 23 -11.01 -6.31 -11.67
C ILE A 23 -10.46 -5.05 -12.33
N ALA A 24 -10.33 -5.01 -13.65
CA ALA A 24 -9.89 -3.82 -14.37
C ALA A 24 -10.90 -2.67 -14.21
N GLU A 25 -12.20 -2.95 -14.24
CA GLU A 25 -13.26 -1.97 -14.00
C GLU A 25 -13.21 -1.42 -12.56
N LYS A 26 -13.08 -2.29 -11.56
CA LYS A 26 -12.90 -1.88 -10.16
C LYS A 26 -11.62 -1.05 -9.97
N ALA A 27 -10.53 -1.41 -10.62
CA ALA A 27 -9.27 -0.69 -10.57
C ALA A 27 -9.34 0.71 -11.19
N ALA A 28 -10.24 0.94 -12.17
CA ALA A 28 -10.46 2.25 -12.76
C ALA A 28 -10.97 3.28 -11.74
N VAL A 29 -11.75 2.86 -10.74
CA VAL A 29 -12.18 3.73 -9.63
C VAL A 29 -10.96 4.24 -8.84
N CYS A 30 -9.98 3.37 -8.58
CA CYS A 30 -8.75 3.72 -7.88
C CYS A 30 -7.88 4.66 -8.72
N ALA A 31 -7.81 4.42 -10.03
CA ALA A 31 -7.01 5.19 -10.97
C ALA A 31 -7.42 6.67 -11.04
N ALA A 32 -8.68 7.02 -10.75
CA ALA A 32 -9.16 8.40 -10.73
C ALA A 32 -8.33 9.33 -9.81
N CYS A 33 -7.77 8.78 -8.73
CA CYS A 33 -6.92 9.53 -7.80
C CYS A 33 -5.46 9.05 -7.85
N HIS A 34 -5.25 7.72 -7.90
CA HIS A 34 -3.91 7.13 -7.90
C HIS A 34 -3.22 7.13 -9.27
N GLY A 35 -3.89 7.65 -10.31
CA GLY A 35 -3.40 7.78 -11.67
C GLY A 35 -3.65 6.54 -12.53
N ASP A 36 -4.10 6.73 -13.76
CA ASP A 36 -4.35 5.69 -14.77
C ASP A 36 -3.05 5.11 -15.35
N ASN A 37 -1.94 5.84 -15.18
CA ASN A 37 -0.58 5.46 -15.52
C ASN A 37 0.31 5.22 -14.29
N GLY A 38 -0.28 5.16 -13.09
CA GLY A 38 0.40 4.98 -11.81
C GLY A 38 0.99 6.26 -11.19
N VAL A 39 0.89 7.41 -11.89
CA VAL A 39 1.30 8.72 -11.36
C VAL A 39 0.09 9.37 -10.69
N PRO A 40 0.09 9.54 -9.35
CA PRO A 40 -1.05 10.11 -8.64
C PRO A 40 -1.40 11.52 -9.09
N THR A 41 -2.68 11.88 -9.02
CA THR A 41 -3.20 13.19 -9.40
C THR A 41 -2.80 14.30 -8.41
N ASP A 42 -2.44 13.92 -7.18
CA ASP A 42 -1.96 14.81 -6.13
C ASP A 42 -0.78 14.19 -5.37
N LYS A 43 0.14 15.03 -4.90
CA LYS A 43 1.38 14.61 -4.21
C LYS A 43 1.14 13.94 -2.84
N SER A 44 -0.03 14.14 -2.24
CA SER A 44 -0.43 13.50 -0.98
C SER A 44 -1.05 12.11 -1.18
N ILE A 45 -1.31 11.71 -2.43
CA ILE A 45 -1.86 10.42 -2.79
C ILE A 45 -0.71 9.45 -3.12
N PRO A 46 -0.73 8.21 -2.60
CA PRO A 46 0.36 7.28 -2.84
C PRO A 46 0.31 6.63 -4.21
N VAL A 47 1.49 6.27 -4.71
CA VAL A 47 1.66 5.31 -5.80
C VAL A 47 1.18 3.94 -5.34
N LEU A 48 0.35 3.29 -6.16
CA LEU A 48 -0.09 1.89 -5.96
C LEU A 48 0.63 0.92 -6.90
N TRP A 49 0.96 1.34 -8.13
CA TRP A 49 1.60 0.49 -9.13
C TRP A 49 2.95 -0.02 -8.63
N GLY A 50 3.15 -1.34 -8.69
CA GLY A 50 4.38 -1.99 -8.23
C GLY A 50 4.62 -1.96 -6.73
N GLN A 51 3.61 -1.55 -5.94
CA GLN A 51 3.65 -1.71 -4.49
C GLN A 51 3.44 -3.18 -4.12
N ASN A 52 3.97 -3.61 -2.96
CA ASN A 52 3.88 -4.99 -2.52
C ASN A 52 2.42 -5.42 -2.28
N GLU A 53 2.03 -6.54 -2.89
CA GLU A 53 0.66 -7.08 -2.86
C GLU A 53 0.11 -7.22 -1.43
N GLY A 54 0.88 -7.90 -0.56
CA GLY A 54 0.46 -8.10 0.82
C GLY A 54 0.26 -6.80 1.57
N TYR A 55 1.08 -5.77 1.28
CA TYR A 55 0.92 -4.44 1.86
C TYR A 55 -0.36 -3.75 1.35
N ILE A 56 -0.62 -3.75 0.04
CA ILE A 56 -1.86 -3.17 -0.51
C ILE A 56 -3.08 -3.83 0.15
N TYR A 57 -3.10 -5.17 0.20
CA TYR A 57 -4.22 -5.91 0.80
C TYR A 57 -4.47 -5.51 2.26
N ILE A 58 -3.44 -5.49 3.11
CA ILE A 58 -3.65 -5.16 4.52
C ILE A 58 -4.10 -3.71 4.72
N GLU A 59 -3.64 -2.78 3.90
CA GLU A 59 -4.06 -1.38 3.98
C GLU A 59 -5.53 -1.19 3.56
N LEU A 60 -5.97 -1.83 2.48
CA LEU A 60 -7.39 -1.84 2.08
C LEU A 60 -8.27 -2.45 3.18
N ARG A 61 -7.85 -3.59 3.74
CA ARG A 61 -8.53 -4.26 4.84
C ARG A 61 -8.63 -3.38 6.09
N ASP A 62 -7.54 -2.72 6.46
CA ASP A 62 -7.46 -1.92 7.67
C ASP A 62 -8.24 -0.61 7.53
N MET A 63 -8.29 -0.02 6.33
CA MET A 63 -9.17 1.11 6.04
C MET A 63 -10.64 0.69 6.12
N LYS A 64 -11.03 -0.44 5.52
CA LYS A 64 -12.41 -0.97 5.60
C LYS A 64 -12.84 -1.26 7.03
N LYS A 65 -11.93 -1.76 7.89
CA LYS A 65 -12.19 -2.03 9.31
C LYS A 65 -12.10 -0.79 10.21
N GLY A 66 -11.70 0.37 9.68
CA GLY A 66 -11.47 1.58 10.47
C GLY A 66 -10.20 1.56 11.33
N ALA A 67 -9.36 0.53 11.21
CA ALA A 67 -8.06 0.44 11.89
C ALA A 67 -7.04 1.43 11.33
N ARG A 68 -7.14 1.76 10.04
CA ARG A 68 -6.50 2.89 9.39
C ARG A 68 -7.56 3.90 8.97
N LYS A 69 -7.57 5.08 9.60
CA LYS A 69 -8.55 6.12 9.31
C LYS A 69 -8.13 6.95 8.10
N ASN A 70 -9.01 7.02 7.12
CA ASN A 70 -8.92 7.90 5.95
C ASN A 70 -10.31 7.96 5.32
N GLU A 71 -11.03 9.07 5.50
CA GLU A 71 -12.43 9.20 5.10
C GLU A 71 -12.65 8.94 3.61
N GLN A 72 -11.77 9.46 2.75
CA GLN A 72 -11.88 9.26 1.31
C GLN A 72 -11.73 7.77 0.94
N MET A 73 -10.69 7.13 1.48
CA MET A 73 -10.44 5.72 1.20
C MET A 73 -11.47 4.79 1.84
N GLN A 74 -12.01 5.14 3.03
CA GLN A 74 -13.09 4.35 3.66
C GLN A 74 -14.31 4.26 2.76
N ALA A 75 -14.74 5.37 2.14
CA ALA A 75 -15.85 5.37 1.20
C ALA A 75 -15.58 4.48 -0.04
N VAL A 76 -14.33 4.46 -0.53
CA VAL A 76 -13.94 3.64 -1.68
C VAL A 76 -13.93 2.15 -1.34
N VAL A 77 -13.40 1.77 -0.15
CA VAL A 77 -13.23 0.36 0.23
C VAL A 77 -14.47 -0.25 0.88
N GLU A 78 -15.49 0.54 1.22
CA GLU A 78 -16.68 0.10 1.97
C GLU A 78 -17.35 -1.11 1.34
N ASN A 79 -17.51 -1.09 0.01
CA ASN A 79 -18.21 -2.12 -0.73
C ASN A 79 -17.30 -3.23 -1.29
N LEU A 80 -15.99 -3.17 -1.08
CA LEU A 80 -15.06 -4.21 -1.55
C LEU A 80 -15.18 -5.47 -0.70
N SER A 81 -15.37 -6.61 -1.34
CA SER A 81 -15.24 -7.91 -0.67
C SER A 81 -13.77 -8.20 -0.34
N ARG A 82 -13.52 -9.26 0.45
CA ARG A 82 -12.16 -9.74 0.70
C ARG A 82 -11.47 -10.13 -0.61
N ASP A 83 -12.19 -10.79 -1.49
CA ASP A 83 -11.64 -11.28 -2.76
C ASP A 83 -11.37 -10.14 -3.73
N ASP A 84 -12.21 -9.09 -3.75
CA ASP A 84 -11.93 -7.85 -4.47
C ASP A 84 -10.63 -7.19 -4.00
N MET A 85 -10.45 -7.08 -2.67
CA MET A 85 -9.23 -6.48 -2.11
C MET A 85 -7.97 -7.28 -2.45
N LEU A 86 -8.03 -8.62 -2.45
CA LEU A 86 -6.93 -9.48 -2.88
C LEU A 86 -6.63 -9.31 -4.37
N ALA A 87 -7.66 -9.34 -5.20
CA ALA A 87 -7.52 -9.21 -6.65
C ALA A 87 -6.99 -7.82 -7.06
N LEU A 88 -7.48 -6.75 -6.43
CA LEU A 88 -6.96 -5.39 -6.64
C LEU A 88 -5.51 -5.25 -6.17
N ALA A 89 -5.15 -5.87 -5.04
CA ALA A 89 -3.77 -5.87 -4.56
C ALA A 89 -2.83 -6.55 -5.56
N ALA A 90 -3.19 -7.72 -6.07
CA ALA A 90 -2.44 -8.42 -7.11
C ALA A 90 -2.36 -7.62 -8.41
N TYR A 91 -3.49 -7.00 -8.83
CA TYR A 91 -3.55 -6.16 -10.03
C TYR A 91 -2.56 -5.00 -9.99
N PHE A 92 -2.53 -4.24 -8.89
CA PHE A 92 -1.63 -3.09 -8.76
C PHE A 92 -0.17 -3.51 -8.54
N ALA A 93 0.07 -4.60 -7.81
CA ALA A 93 1.42 -5.12 -7.59
C ALA A 93 2.09 -5.61 -8.89
N ALA A 94 1.32 -6.12 -9.84
CA ALA A 94 1.82 -6.55 -11.15
C ALA A 94 2.18 -5.40 -12.10
N LYS A 95 1.80 -4.15 -11.78
CA LYS A 95 2.13 -2.98 -12.62
C LYS A 95 3.58 -2.53 -12.39
N PRO A 96 4.23 -1.92 -13.39
CA PRO A 96 5.55 -1.34 -13.19
C PRO A 96 5.48 -0.13 -12.23
N TRP A 97 6.49 0.01 -11.37
CA TRP A 97 6.60 1.21 -10.53
C TRP A 97 6.82 2.44 -11.42
N PRO A 98 6.03 3.50 -11.28
CA PRO A 98 6.19 4.70 -12.08
C PRO A 98 7.41 5.50 -11.63
N ASN A 99 7.99 6.26 -12.57
CA ASN A 99 9.03 7.23 -12.25
C ASN A 99 8.39 8.58 -11.92
N LEU A 100 8.33 8.93 -10.64
CA LEU A 100 7.88 10.26 -10.22
C LEU A 100 9.03 11.27 -10.38
N PRO A 101 8.78 12.46 -10.94
CA PRO A 101 9.81 13.50 -11.08
C PRO A 101 10.07 14.18 -9.73
N GLN A 102 10.75 13.48 -8.82
CA GLN A 102 11.11 13.98 -7.50
C GLN A 102 12.60 14.27 -7.41
N PRO A 103 13.02 15.42 -6.85
CA PRO A 103 14.43 15.75 -6.75
C PRO A 103 15.13 14.81 -5.77
N ARG A 104 16.37 14.44 -6.09
CA ARG A 104 17.23 13.75 -5.16
C ARG A 104 17.61 14.70 -4.00
N ALA A 105 17.53 14.20 -2.77
CA ALA A 105 17.93 14.98 -1.61
C ALA A 105 19.43 15.32 -1.65
N PRO A 106 19.86 16.48 -1.11
CA PRO A 106 21.26 16.85 -1.00
C PRO A 106 22.08 15.85 -0.18
N GLN A 107 23.38 15.72 -0.49
CA GLN A 107 24.28 14.79 0.19
C GLN A 107 24.25 14.87 1.74
N PRO A 108 24.21 16.05 2.38
CA PRO A 108 24.11 16.11 3.84
C PRO A 108 22.84 15.49 4.40
N GLU A 109 21.71 15.66 3.71
CA GLU A 109 20.44 15.05 4.09
C GLU A 109 20.47 13.53 3.92
N GLN A 110 21.09 13.03 2.85
CA GLN A 110 21.26 11.59 2.64
C GLN A 110 22.11 10.97 3.75
N ALA A 111 23.25 11.59 4.11
CA ALA A 111 24.13 11.09 5.18
C ALA A 111 23.44 11.07 6.54
N HIS A 112 22.64 12.10 6.86
CA HIS A 112 21.86 12.14 8.10
C HIS A 112 20.77 11.05 8.10
N PHE A 113 20.04 10.90 6.98
CA PHE A 113 19.06 9.82 6.81
C PHE A 113 19.71 8.44 7.00
N ASP A 114 20.87 8.19 6.39
CA ASP A 114 21.57 6.90 6.50
C ASP A 114 21.94 6.60 7.96
N SER A 115 22.37 7.62 8.73
CA SER A 115 22.64 7.47 10.15
C SER A 115 21.39 7.09 10.95
N MET A 116 20.28 7.78 10.73
CA MET A 116 19.01 7.48 11.38
C MET A 116 18.49 6.09 11.00
N ALA A 117 18.50 5.78 9.70
CA ALA A 117 17.98 4.54 9.18
C ALA A 117 18.77 3.31 9.62
N ASN A 118 20.11 3.44 9.74
CA ASN A 118 20.97 2.39 10.27
C ASN A 118 20.71 2.17 11.76
N SER A 119 20.60 3.25 12.54
CA SER A 119 20.30 3.16 13.98
C SER A 119 18.95 2.55 14.27
N ALA A 120 17.95 2.85 13.44
CA ALA A 120 16.58 2.33 13.54
C ALA A 120 16.40 0.94 12.92
N GLY A 121 17.35 0.46 12.12
CA GLY A 121 17.24 -0.82 11.43
C GLY A 121 16.17 -0.85 10.32
N CYS A 122 15.91 0.27 9.65
CA CYS A 122 14.82 0.40 8.67
C CYS A 122 14.87 -0.66 7.57
N VAL A 123 16.06 -0.98 7.05
CA VAL A 123 16.26 -2.00 6.00
C VAL A 123 15.96 -3.42 6.47
N GLY A 124 15.89 -3.69 7.77
CA GLY A 124 15.51 -4.99 8.30
C GLY A 124 14.08 -5.40 7.88
N CYS A 125 13.18 -4.42 7.81
CA CYS A 125 11.79 -4.62 7.34
C CYS A 125 11.60 -4.14 5.90
N HIS A 126 12.05 -2.91 5.58
CA HIS A 126 11.83 -2.31 4.26
C HIS A 126 12.79 -2.80 3.17
N GLN A 127 13.69 -3.73 3.50
CA GLN A 127 14.65 -4.39 2.62
C GLN A 127 15.66 -3.43 1.96
N ALA A 128 16.67 -3.99 1.31
CA ALA A 128 17.67 -3.22 0.59
C ALA A 128 17.04 -2.32 -0.47
N GLY A 129 17.50 -1.06 -0.54
CA GLY A 129 16.95 -0.05 -1.45
C GLY A 129 15.52 0.35 -1.12
N TYR A 130 15.02 0.06 0.07
CA TYR A 130 13.68 0.42 0.56
C TYR A 130 12.55 -0.05 -0.36
N LYS A 131 12.71 -1.22 -1.01
CA LYS A 131 11.73 -1.80 -1.93
C LYS A 131 10.65 -2.62 -1.21
N GLY A 132 10.86 -2.92 0.07
CA GLY A 132 9.98 -3.75 0.87
C GLY A 132 9.83 -5.17 0.34
N ALA A 133 9.00 -5.97 1.00
CA ALA A 133 8.58 -7.31 0.55
C ALA A 133 7.35 -7.77 1.35
N GLY A 134 6.49 -8.58 0.76
CA GLY A 134 5.32 -9.15 1.42
C GLY A 134 4.38 -8.06 1.95
N THR A 135 4.28 -7.93 3.27
CA THR A 135 3.46 -6.90 3.92
C THR A 135 4.22 -5.61 4.26
N GLN A 136 5.51 -5.55 3.98
CA GLN A 136 6.32 -4.36 4.18
C GLN A 136 6.31 -3.50 2.92
N PRO A 137 5.97 -2.20 3.00
CA PRO A 137 5.82 -1.37 1.80
C PRO A 137 7.16 -1.02 1.16
N ARG A 138 7.13 -0.85 -0.16
CA ARG A 138 8.13 -0.09 -0.88
C ARG A 138 7.98 1.39 -0.50
N LEU A 139 9.09 2.01 -0.13
CA LEU A 139 9.20 3.43 0.22
C LEU A 139 9.96 4.21 -0.86
N ALA A 140 10.99 3.59 -1.46
CA ALA A 140 11.82 4.22 -2.47
C ALA A 140 11.01 4.68 -3.69
N GLY A 141 11.11 5.97 -4.02
CA GLY A 141 10.40 6.61 -5.11
C GLY A 141 8.91 6.87 -4.86
N GLN A 142 8.40 6.65 -3.64
CA GLN A 142 7.03 6.98 -3.28
C GLN A 142 6.84 8.49 -3.21
N ALA A 143 5.61 8.99 -3.40
CA ALA A 143 5.29 10.42 -3.30
C ALA A 143 5.74 11.01 -1.95
N GLY A 144 6.61 12.03 -1.99
CA GLY A 144 7.26 12.56 -0.79
C GLY A 144 6.28 13.14 0.22
N ALA A 145 5.29 13.92 -0.23
CA ALA A 145 4.27 14.48 0.65
C ALA A 145 3.41 13.40 1.31
N TYR A 146 3.12 12.30 0.59
CA TYR A 146 2.46 11.14 1.18
C TYR A 146 3.33 10.44 2.24
N LEU A 147 4.63 10.25 1.96
CA LEU A 147 5.57 9.66 2.92
C LEU A 147 5.63 10.49 4.19
N GLU A 148 5.83 11.81 4.06
CA GLU A 148 5.90 12.73 5.20
C GLU A 148 4.62 12.69 6.03
N LYS A 149 3.46 12.90 5.39
CA LYS A 149 2.16 12.82 6.08
C LYS A 149 1.98 11.49 6.80
N THR A 150 2.24 10.38 6.11
CA THR A 150 2.04 9.03 6.66
C THR A 150 2.94 8.78 7.88
N MET A 151 4.20 9.20 7.84
CA MET A 151 5.12 9.06 8.96
C MET A 151 4.73 9.98 10.14
N LEU A 152 4.25 11.20 9.87
CA LEU A 152 3.71 12.09 10.90
C LEU A 152 2.41 11.52 11.52
N ASP A 153 1.56 10.90 10.72
CA ASP A 153 0.36 10.23 11.21
C ASP A 153 0.71 9.05 12.15
N PHE A 154 1.72 8.27 11.84
CA PHE A 154 2.24 7.25 12.75
C PHE A 154 2.81 7.86 14.02
N ARG A 155 3.65 8.90 13.89
CA ARG A 155 4.26 9.60 15.02
C ARG A 155 3.21 10.14 16.00
N SER A 156 2.13 10.71 15.50
CA SER A 156 1.04 11.27 16.31
C SER A 156 0.04 10.22 16.83
N GLY A 157 0.07 9.00 16.27
CA GLY A 157 -0.90 7.96 16.55
C GLY A 157 -2.22 8.09 15.78
N LEU A 158 -2.36 9.05 14.87
CA LEU A 158 -3.51 9.12 13.94
C LEU A 158 -3.57 7.89 13.03
N ARG A 159 -2.40 7.37 12.63
CA ARG A 159 -2.25 6.08 12.01
C ARG A 159 -1.61 5.12 13.01
N ALA A 160 -2.34 4.08 13.40
CA ALA A 160 -1.93 3.14 14.44
C ALA A 160 -2.10 1.66 14.03
N ASN A 161 -2.34 1.39 12.75
CA ASN A 161 -2.51 0.02 12.25
C ASN A 161 -1.20 -0.79 12.20
N ASN A 162 -0.07 -0.18 12.59
CA ASN A 162 1.22 -0.84 12.82
C ASN A 162 1.91 -0.20 14.03
N SER A 163 1.87 -0.89 15.18
CA SER A 163 2.41 -0.39 16.45
C SER A 163 3.93 -0.17 16.41
N TRP A 164 4.68 -1.04 15.69
CA TRP A 164 6.13 -0.88 15.52
C TRP A 164 6.48 0.44 14.85
N MET A 165 5.77 0.79 13.76
CA MET A 165 5.99 2.07 13.07
C MET A 165 5.57 3.25 13.94
N THR A 166 4.49 3.11 14.69
CA THR A 166 4.02 4.15 15.62
C THR A 166 5.07 4.42 16.71
N ASP A 167 5.60 3.39 17.35
CA ASP A 167 6.55 3.56 18.44
C ASP A 167 7.91 4.04 17.94
N LEU A 168 8.36 3.53 16.79
CA LEU A 168 9.60 3.97 16.16
C LEU A 168 9.56 5.47 15.81
N LEU A 169 8.48 5.91 15.10
CA LEU A 169 8.43 7.26 14.57
C LEU A 169 8.18 8.33 15.64
N LYS A 170 7.70 7.97 16.83
CA LYS A 170 7.63 8.87 17.99
C LYS A 170 9.01 9.39 18.43
N THR A 171 10.08 8.65 18.12
CA THR A 171 11.44 9.01 18.54
C THR A 171 12.09 10.07 17.65
N TYR A 172 11.50 10.39 16.51
CA TYR A 172 12.02 11.36 15.54
C TYR A 172 11.26 12.68 15.57
N SER A 173 11.96 13.77 15.30
CA SER A 173 11.34 15.10 15.15
C SER A 173 10.54 15.18 13.84
N PRO A 174 9.59 16.13 13.71
CA PRO A 174 8.94 16.38 12.43
C PRO A 174 9.92 16.75 11.32
N GLU A 175 11.01 17.44 11.64
CA GLU A 175 12.07 17.82 10.71
C GLU A 175 12.82 16.59 10.18
N ASP A 176 13.17 15.63 11.07
CA ASP A 176 13.78 14.36 10.68
C ASP A 176 12.83 13.58 9.75
N ILE A 177 11.54 13.55 10.06
CA ILE A 177 10.54 12.86 9.24
C ILE A 177 10.41 13.50 7.87
N ALA A 178 10.38 14.84 7.80
CA ALA A 178 10.34 15.55 6.51
C ALA A 178 11.58 15.23 5.68
N GLN A 179 12.75 15.15 6.31
CA GLN A 179 14.00 14.78 5.64
C GLN A 179 14.00 13.33 5.17
N MET A 180 13.55 12.38 6.02
CA MET A 180 13.36 10.96 5.61
C MET A 180 12.47 10.86 4.37
N ALA A 181 11.35 11.59 4.35
CA ALA A 181 10.42 11.59 3.23
C ALA A 181 11.08 12.08 1.93
N ARG A 182 11.86 13.18 1.99
CA ARG A 182 12.57 13.71 0.81
C ARG A 182 13.61 12.72 0.28
N VAL A 183 14.39 12.11 1.17
CA VAL A 183 15.43 11.15 0.76
C VAL A 183 14.79 9.93 0.11
N LEU A 184 13.78 9.32 0.74
CA LEU A 184 13.09 8.14 0.23
C LEU A 184 12.37 8.41 -1.09
N ALA A 185 11.80 9.61 -1.26
CA ALA A 185 11.12 10.01 -2.49
C ALA A 185 12.07 10.18 -3.67
N GLY A 186 13.31 10.62 -3.43
CA GLY A 186 14.32 10.85 -4.45
C GLY A 186 15.20 9.63 -4.80
N MET A 187 14.87 8.42 -4.29
CA MET A 187 15.62 7.18 -4.53
C MET A 187 15.28 6.48 -5.85
#